data_f49aaf034f0d062834dd162b543b5022
#
_entry.id   f49aaf034f0d062834dd162b543b5022
#
_cell.length_a   1.000
_cell.length_b   1.000
_cell.length_c   1.000
_cell.angle_alpha   90.00
_cell.angle_beta   90.00
_cell.angle_gamma   90.00
#
_symmetry.space_group_name_H-M   'P 1'
#
loop_
_entity.id
_entity.type
_entity.pdbx_description
1 polymer ?
#
loop_
_entity_poly.entity_id
_entity_poly.type
_entity_poly.pdbx_seq_one_letter_code
_entity_poly.pdbx_strand_id
1 'polypeptide(L)' 'MLATIFEMIEKILELAGSSIDAQAIVKAIFDAILSLIK' A
#
# COMPACT_ATOMS: atom_id res chain seq x y z
N MET A 1 -4.06 -11.70 -5.36
CA MET A 1 -2.87 -12.17 -4.68
C MET A 1 -1.95 -11.05 -4.32
N LEU A 2 -1.42 -10.31 -5.32
CA LEU A 2 -0.59 -9.15 -5.01
C LEU A 2 -1.34 -8.11 -4.19
N ALA A 3 -2.62 -7.92 -4.49
CA ALA A 3 -3.41 -6.95 -3.75
C ALA A 3 -3.46 -7.29 -2.26
N THR A 4 -3.57 -8.57 -1.94
CA THR A 4 -3.61 -9.00 -0.55
C THR A 4 -2.28 -8.70 0.16
N ILE A 5 -1.17 -8.92 -0.55
CA ILE A 5 0.15 -8.62 0.01
C ILE A 5 0.28 -7.13 0.27
N PHE A 6 -0.14 -6.30 -0.68
CA PHE A 6 -0.08 -4.85 -0.50
C PHE A 6 -0.95 -4.38 0.65
N GLU A 7 -2.12 -4.99 0.83
CA GLU A 7 -2.99 -4.65 1.96
C GLU A 7 -2.32 -4.97 3.29
N MET A 8 -1.61 -6.09 3.35
CA MET A 8 -0.89 -6.45 4.56
C MET A 8 0.22 -5.46 4.86
N ILE A 9 0.94 -5.02 3.83
CA ILE A 9 1.99 -4.03 3.99
C ILE A 9 1.41 -2.72 4.48
N GLU A 10 0.28 -2.29 3.94
CA GLU A 10 -0.38 -1.07 4.38
C GLU A 10 -0.78 -1.17 5.85
N LYS A 11 -1.27 -2.32 6.26
CA LYS A 11 -1.65 -2.52 7.64
C LYS A 11 -0.46 -2.44 8.57
N ILE A 12 0.66 -3.02 8.15
CA ILE A 12 1.90 -2.95 8.92
C ILE A 12 2.36 -1.51 9.06
N LEU A 13 2.27 -0.73 7.98
CA LEU A 13 2.63 0.67 8.03
C LEU A 13 1.77 1.44 9.03
N GLU A 14 0.49 1.14 9.07
CA GLU A 14 -0.41 1.78 10.01
C GLU A 14 -0.02 1.45 11.44
N LEU A 15 0.27 0.18 11.71
CA LEU A 15 0.69 -0.27 13.02
C LEU A 15 2.03 0.34 13.43
N ALA A 16 2.90 0.58 12.46
CA ALA A 16 4.20 1.17 12.72
C ALA A 16 4.13 2.67 12.99
N GLY A 17 2.95 3.26 12.86
CA GLY A 17 2.79 4.68 13.15
C GLY A 17 3.08 5.60 11.98
N SER A 18 3.01 5.09 10.77
CA SER A 18 3.21 5.94 9.59
C SER A 18 2.12 7.00 9.51
N SER A 19 2.48 8.18 9.00
CA SER A 19 1.53 9.25 8.83
C SER A 19 0.52 8.91 7.75
N ILE A 20 -0.63 9.58 7.80
CA ILE A 20 -1.67 9.38 6.79
C ILE A 20 -1.14 9.76 5.40
N ASP A 21 -0.32 10.80 5.33
CA ASP A 21 0.26 11.22 4.06
C ASP A 21 1.17 10.14 3.47
N ALA A 22 2.00 9.54 4.32
CA ALA A 22 2.88 8.47 3.86
C ALA A 22 2.07 7.28 3.36
N GLN A 23 1.02 6.94 4.07
CA GLN A 23 0.16 5.83 3.67
C GLN A 23 -0.51 6.12 2.33
N ALA A 24 -0.95 7.35 2.12
CA ALA A 24 -1.58 7.72 0.87
C ALA A 24 -0.62 7.58 -0.31
N ILE A 25 0.64 7.98 -0.11
CA ILE A 25 1.65 7.87 -1.16
C ILE A 25 1.91 6.40 -1.48
N VAL A 26 2.10 5.59 -0.45
CA VAL A 26 2.35 4.16 -0.63
C VAL A 26 1.18 3.49 -1.35
N LYS A 27 -0.03 3.85 -0.96
CA LYS A 27 -1.21 3.28 -1.60
C LYS A 27 -1.27 3.65 -3.07
N ALA A 28 -0.94 4.88 -3.41
CA ALA A 28 -0.93 5.32 -4.80
C ALA A 28 0.10 4.53 -5.62
N ILE A 29 1.27 4.28 -5.04
CA ILE A 29 2.31 3.50 -5.70
C ILE A 29 1.83 2.07 -5.92
N PHE A 30 1.24 1.45 -4.91
CA PHE A 30 0.73 0.09 -5.02
C PHE A 30 -0.36 0.00 -6.07
N ASP A 31 -1.24 0.99 -6.11
CA ASP A 31 -2.32 1.02 -7.08
C ASP A 31 -1.76 1.09 -8.50
N ALA A 32 -0.74 1.90 -8.71
CA ALA A 32 -0.11 2.02 -10.02
C ALA A 32 0.53 0.68 -10.44
N ILE A 33 1.20 0.01 -9.50
CA ILE A 33 1.82 -1.28 -9.79
C ILE A 33 0.75 -2.31 -10.16
N LEU A 34 -0.33 -2.35 -9.41
CA LEU A 34 -1.41 -3.29 -9.69
C LEU A 34 -2.03 -3.02 -11.05
N SER A 35 -2.12 -1.76 -11.42
CA SER A 35 -2.66 -1.37 -12.72
C SER A 35 -1.77 -1.86 -13.86
N LEU A 36 -0.45 -1.85 -13.64
CA LEU A 36 0.49 -2.31 -14.66
C LEU A 36 0.50 -3.83 -14.82
N ILE A 37 0.26 -4.54 -13.72
CA ILE A 37 0.30 -5.99 -13.73
C ILE A 37 -0.93 -6.59 -14.41
N LYS A 38 -2.02 -5.92 -14.38
CA LYS A 38 -3.27 -6.42 -14.95
C LYS A 38 -3.14 -6.94 -16.37
#